data_20da11b5a3fbcfd660ba9112a5970652
#
_entry.id   20da11b5a3fbcfd660ba9112a5970652
#
_cell.length_a   1.000
_cell.length_b   1.000
_cell.length_c   1.000
_cell.angle_alpha   90.00
_cell.angle_beta   90.00
_cell.angle_gamma   90.00
#
_symmetry.space_group_name_H-M   'P 1'
#
loop_
_entity.id
_entity.type
_entity.pdbx_description
1 polymer ?
#
loop_
_entity_poly.entity_id
_entity_poly.type
_entity_poly.pdbx_seq_one_letter_code
_entity_poly.pdbx_strand_id
1 'polypeptide(L)'
;MIATGGKRPRNVDWKAAAAILYGDWGTSKAYVIGLAFAVAGYSSFWLILPMCVLTALVGINYSVICRHYPDGGGVYASVRHRSEIISIVGAFLLIADYIVTAALSALSAFQYLQGVFPLPDWTLGFLAAGAVIFIGALNYFGPKHTGGLAFLISLPTVVVVVLLTFLCIPHLHEAAHIAMTHPLHGGIMLNWSRFVGVVLALSGVEAIANATGVMKLDPDSTDEHPKVQKTSNKALLVVAVEVCGLTALLGLAMQALPKLTIVGDPSAPDVDGPGAHGVRDYMLNYMANVFAGGASHSHLVGVIAGGVVSVVFGLLLLSAVNTAIVDLIAISFLMSRDGEIPDMFQKLNRYGVPNWSILLATVVPAILVASIHDMSGLADLYAVGVVGAIATNLGASSTDAHLDLKKGERWLMFCTFIVMALIEVSLFIYKPNARLFTLIILAVGLIARGLVTERRQKKEATAAQIAAALAAQDNVRKTIEFGTHQASGAPLLAAIRGIGRTLDFAIEEARETDRPLYLLFIREQPVVTREDKRRKWTEDPEAFKIFEYAAEHADGHTILPCYAVSESPADTIVDIAATVGASRLILGAPQRNALVNMLRGNIIRNVSDTLPEEIHMLVYA
;
A
#
# COMPACT_ATOMS: atom_id res chain seq x y z
N MET A 1 23.33 7.19 26.34
CA MET A 1 22.80 7.03 25.00
C MET A 1 21.33 6.63 25.13
N ILE A 2 20.42 7.54 24.85
CA ILE A 2 18.97 7.30 24.93
C ILE A 2 18.51 7.01 23.50
N ALA A 3 18.20 5.76 23.19
CA ALA A 3 17.61 5.38 21.90
C ALA A 3 16.09 5.40 22.07
N THR A 4 15.44 6.42 21.55
CA THR A 4 13.98 6.49 21.48
C THR A 4 13.55 5.98 20.11
N GLY A 5 12.88 4.87 20.05
CA GLY A 5 12.35 4.32 18.81
C GLY A 5 10.84 4.29 18.82
N GLY A 6 10.19 5.08 17.99
CA GLY A 6 8.75 5.02 17.79
C GLY A 6 8.32 3.70 17.16
N LYS A 7 7.28 3.06 17.68
CA LYS A 7 6.53 2.03 16.97
C LYS A 7 5.69 2.72 15.89
N ARG A 8 5.36 2.03 14.77
CA ARG A 8 4.37 2.53 13.80
C ARG A 8 3.10 2.90 14.55
N PRO A 9 2.55 4.13 14.36
CA PRO A 9 1.33 4.52 15.06
C PRO A 9 0.18 3.61 14.61
N ARG A 10 -0.45 2.93 15.57
CA ARG A 10 -1.61 2.08 15.35
C ARG A 10 -2.90 2.90 15.56
N ASN A 11 -3.18 3.79 14.60
CA ASN A 11 -4.28 4.75 14.68
C ASN A 11 -5.48 4.44 13.77
N VAL A 12 -5.38 3.42 12.91
CA VAL A 12 -6.42 3.02 11.96
C VAL A 12 -7.49 2.21 12.69
N ASP A 13 -8.67 2.76 12.88
CA ASP A 13 -9.83 2.04 13.39
C ASP A 13 -10.47 1.15 12.30
N TRP A 14 -11.48 0.35 12.67
CA TRP A 14 -12.13 -0.56 11.74
C TRP A 14 -12.83 0.16 10.56
N LYS A 15 -13.31 1.41 10.75
CA LYS A 15 -13.96 2.19 9.67
C LYS A 15 -12.92 2.67 8.65
N ALA A 16 -11.80 3.19 9.14
CA ALA A 16 -10.69 3.58 8.28
C ALA A 16 -10.06 2.36 7.59
N ALA A 17 -9.94 1.22 8.29
CA ALA A 17 -9.49 -0.04 7.70
C ALA A 17 -10.44 -0.54 6.61
N ALA A 18 -11.76 -0.47 6.84
CA ALA A 18 -12.77 -0.80 5.84
C ALA A 18 -12.70 0.12 4.62
N ALA A 19 -12.48 1.43 4.82
CA ALA A 19 -12.35 2.38 3.72
C ALA A 19 -11.08 2.15 2.87
N ILE A 20 -9.96 1.83 3.51
CA ILE A 20 -8.71 1.45 2.82
C ILE A 20 -8.93 0.18 2.00
N LEU A 21 -9.52 -0.85 2.62
CA LEU A 21 -9.84 -2.12 1.97
C LEU A 21 -10.82 -1.92 0.80
N TYR A 22 -11.85 -1.09 0.99
CA TYR A 22 -12.85 -0.78 -0.03
C TYR A 22 -12.26 0.01 -1.21
N GLY A 23 -11.25 0.84 -0.97
CA GLY A 23 -10.55 1.61 -1.98
C GLY A 23 -9.93 0.74 -3.09
N ASP A 24 -9.62 -0.52 -2.79
CA ASP A 24 -9.13 -1.51 -3.73
C ASP A 24 -10.23 -2.56 -4.05
N TRP A 25 -10.67 -3.33 -3.07
CA TRP A 25 -11.66 -4.40 -3.27
C TRP A 25 -12.99 -3.91 -3.83
N GLY A 26 -13.45 -2.72 -3.43
CA GLY A 26 -14.67 -2.10 -3.93
C GLY A 26 -14.67 -1.76 -5.42
N THR A 27 -13.50 -1.64 -6.04
CA THR A 27 -13.37 -1.35 -7.48
C THR A 27 -13.68 -2.55 -8.37
N SER A 28 -13.59 -3.79 -7.85
CA SER A 28 -13.79 -5.03 -8.61
C SER A 28 -15.11 -5.06 -9.40
N LYS A 29 -16.20 -4.54 -8.82
CA LYS A 29 -17.52 -4.49 -9.50
C LYS A 29 -17.54 -3.57 -10.70
N ALA A 30 -16.64 -2.58 -10.76
CA ALA A 30 -16.59 -1.62 -11.88
C ALA A 30 -16.26 -2.29 -13.21
N TYR A 31 -15.44 -3.35 -13.18
CA TYR A 31 -15.00 -4.02 -14.40
C TYR A 31 -15.47 -5.47 -14.51
N VAL A 32 -15.62 -6.20 -13.39
CA VAL A 32 -15.95 -7.65 -13.43
C VAL A 32 -17.30 -7.93 -14.04
N ILE A 33 -18.32 -7.11 -13.77
CA ILE A 33 -19.69 -7.31 -14.26
C ILE A 33 -19.71 -7.24 -15.79
N GLY A 34 -19.10 -6.22 -16.38
CA GLY A 34 -19.00 -6.08 -17.83
C GLY A 34 -18.10 -7.13 -18.49
N LEU A 35 -16.96 -7.47 -17.87
CA LEU A 35 -16.07 -8.53 -18.36
C LEU A 35 -16.76 -9.90 -18.35
N ALA A 36 -17.52 -10.23 -17.31
CA ALA A 36 -18.25 -11.50 -17.24
C ALA A 36 -19.29 -11.60 -18.36
N PHE A 37 -19.99 -10.50 -18.65
CA PHE A 37 -20.91 -10.46 -19.77
C PHE A 37 -20.20 -10.65 -21.12
N ALA A 38 -19.06 -9.98 -21.33
CA ALA A 38 -18.26 -10.13 -22.54
C ALA A 38 -17.78 -11.57 -22.78
N VAL A 39 -17.57 -12.35 -21.71
CA VAL A 39 -17.10 -13.74 -21.77
C VAL A 39 -18.25 -14.76 -21.96
N ALA A 40 -19.42 -14.52 -21.36
CA ALA A 40 -20.48 -15.52 -21.25
C ALA A 40 -21.90 -15.00 -21.59
N GLY A 41 -22.04 -13.71 -21.96
CA GLY A 41 -23.34 -13.12 -22.28
C GLY A 41 -24.34 -13.27 -21.14
N TYR A 42 -25.57 -13.62 -21.45
CA TYR A 42 -26.64 -13.84 -20.47
C TYR A 42 -26.42 -15.06 -19.55
N SER A 43 -25.36 -15.85 -19.78
CA SER A 43 -24.93 -16.90 -18.83
C SER A 43 -23.93 -16.38 -17.77
N SER A 44 -23.54 -15.11 -17.83
CA SER A 44 -22.47 -14.53 -16.99
C SER A 44 -22.76 -14.55 -15.49
N PHE A 45 -24.03 -14.52 -15.08
CA PHE A 45 -24.40 -14.66 -13.68
C PHE A 45 -23.85 -15.95 -13.05
N TRP A 46 -23.83 -17.04 -13.79
CA TRP A 46 -23.32 -18.34 -13.35
C TRP A 46 -21.79 -18.40 -13.25
N LEU A 47 -21.09 -17.35 -13.70
CA LEU A 47 -19.66 -17.14 -13.44
C LEU A 47 -19.44 -16.16 -12.28
N ILE A 48 -20.26 -15.08 -12.21
CA ILE A 48 -20.13 -14.05 -11.17
C ILE A 48 -20.46 -14.62 -9.79
N LEU A 49 -21.51 -15.42 -9.66
CA LEU A 49 -21.93 -15.98 -8.37
C LEU A 49 -20.86 -16.86 -7.72
N PRO A 50 -20.30 -17.90 -8.38
CA PRO A 50 -19.21 -18.68 -7.80
C PRO A 50 -17.96 -17.85 -7.50
N MET A 51 -17.69 -16.81 -8.33
CA MET A 51 -16.59 -15.87 -8.08
C MET A 51 -16.79 -15.09 -6.78
N CYS A 52 -17.99 -14.54 -6.56
CA CYS A 52 -18.31 -13.85 -5.31
C CYS A 52 -18.21 -14.79 -4.09
N VAL A 53 -18.63 -16.05 -4.24
CA VAL A 53 -18.47 -17.07 -3.20
C VAL A 53 -16.99 -17.35 -2.91
N LEU A 54 -16.17 -17.54 -3.94
CA LEU A 54 -14.73 -17.76 -3.78
C LEU A 54 -14.06 -16.56 -3.11
N THR A 55 -14.41 -15.33 -3.52
CA THR A 55 -13.91 -14.09 -2.93
C THR A 55 -14.27 -13.99 -1.45
N ALA A 56 -15.50 -14.34 -1.08
CA ALA A 56 -15.92 -14.38 0.32
C ALA A 56 -15.15 -15.45 1.13
N LEU A 57 -14.90 -16.63 0.55
CA LEU A 57 -14.06 -17.68 1.19
C LEU A 57 -12.62 -17.21 1.39
N VAL A 58 -12.04 -16.53 0.42
CA VAL A 58 -10.71 -15.89 0.56
C VAL A 58 -10.74 -14.86 1.69
N GLY A 59 -11.77 -14.00 1.77
CA GLY A 59 -11.95 -13.03 2.85
C GLY A 59 -12.01 -13.70 4.24
N ILE A 60 -12.74 -14.82 4.37
CA ILE A 60 -12.78 -15.60 5.62
C ILE A 60 -11.38 -16.11 5.99
N ASN A 61 -10.61 -16.61 5.03
CA ASN A 61 -9.24 -17.05 5.27
C ASN A 61 -8.31 -15.90 5.69
N TYR A 62 -8.45 -14.72 5.08
CA TYR A 62 -7.70 -13.54 5.49
C TYR A 62 -8.06 -13.03 6.89
N SER A 63 -9.31 -13.23 7.36
CA SER A 63 -9.67 -13.01 8.76
C SER A 63 -8.83 -13.85 9.72
N VAL A 64 -8.56 -15.11 9.34
CA VAL A 64 -7.68 -16.01 10.12
C VAL A 64 -6.22 -15.56 10.03
N ILE A 65 -5.74 -15.17 8.84
CA ILE A 65 -4.38 -14.68 8.63
C ILE A 65 -4.13 -13.41 9.46
N CYS A 66 -5.04 -12.43 9.46
CA CYS A 66 -4.92 -11.20 10.24
C CYS A 66 -4.84 -11.46 11.76
N ARG A 67 -5.45 -12.56 12.24
CA ARG A 67 -5.35 -12.99 13.65
C ARG A 67 -3.93 -13.39 14.03
N HIS A 68 -3.22 -14.06 13.12
CA HIS A 68 -1.89 -14.59 13.37
C HIS A 68 -0.75 -13.64 13.01
N TYR A 69 -1.01 -12.67 12.11
CA TYR A 69 -0.02 -11.71 11.62
C TYR A 69 -0.47 -10.26 11.87
N PRO A 70 -0.48 -9.81 13.14
CA PRO A 70 -0.98 -8.48 13.51
C PRO A 70 -0.03 -7.33 13.15
N ASP A 71 1.21 -7.61 12.76
CA ASP A 71 2.23 -6.59 12.45
C ASP A 71 2.25 -6.20 10.95
N GLY A 72 1.39 -6.78 10.13
CA GLY A 72 1.29 -6.49 8.70
C GLY A 72 2.28 -7.28 7.84
N GLY A 73 2.37 -6.88 6.58
CA GLY A 73 3.34 -7.43 5.62
C GLY A 73 2.80 -8.53 4.70
N GLY A 74 1.50 -8.83 4.77
CA GLY A 74 0.83 -9.72 3.81
C GLY A 74 1.54 -11.06 3.58
N VAL A 75 1.58 -11.54 2.34
CA VAL A 75 2.22 -12.81 1.95
C VAL A 75 3.72 -12.81 2.25
N TYR A 76 4.39 -11.68 2.10
CA TYR A 76 5.82 -11.58 2.36
C TYR A 76 6.18 -11.91 3.82
N ALA A 77 5.47 -11.33 4.77
CA ALA A 77 5.71 -11.55 6.20
C ALA A 77 5.20 -12.92 6.68
N SER A 78 4.03 -13.35 6.20
CA SER A 78 3.39 -14.60 6.65
C SER A 78 4.15 -15.86 6.21
N VAL A 79 4.88 -15.81 5.11
CA VAL A 79 5.56 -17.00 4.53
C VAL A 79 7.05 -17.03 4.89
N ARG A 80 7.65 -15.90 5.25
CA ARG A 80 9.10 -15.74 5.42
C ARG A 80 9.71 -16.68 6.45
N HIS A 81 9.03 -16.91 7.58
CA HIS A 81 9.52 -17.80 8.64
C HIS A 81 9.62 -19.26 8.19
N ARG A 82 8.88 -19.64 7.14
CA ARG A 82 8.85 -21.00 6.61
C ARG A 82 9.79 -21.22 5.42
N SER A 83 9.78 -20.28 4.49
CA SER A 83 10.63 -20.32 3.30
C SER A 83 10.88 -18.90 2.79
N GLU A 84 12.13 -18.49 2.86
CA GLU A 84 12.58 -17.22 2.33
C GLU A 84 12.30 -17.11 0.82
N ILE A 85 12.59 -18.18 0.06
CA ILE A 85 12.40 -18.20 -1.40
C ILE A 85 10.91 -18.04 -1.76
N ILE A 86 10.01 -18.80 -1.12
CA ILE A 86 8.57 -18.71 -1.39
C ILE A 86 8.03 -17.33 -1.01
N SER A 87 8.50 -16.76 0.10
CA SER A 87 8.16 -15.42 0.54
C SER A 87 8.53 -14.37 -0.51
N ILE A 88 9.73 -14.50 -1.10
CA ILE A 88 10.23 -13.59 -2.12
C ILE A 88 9.44 -13.73 -3.43
N VAL A 89 9.16 -14.96 -3.85
CA VAL A 89 8.29 -15.19 -5.03
C VAL A 89 6.92 -14.56 -4.81
N GLY A 90 6.30 -14.77 -3.64
CA GLY A 90 5.04 -14.13 -3.28
C GLY A 90 5.10 -12.60 -3.28
N ALA A 91 6.22 -12.02 -2.81
CA ALA A 91 6.44 -10.58 -2.85
C ALA A 91 6.56 -10.03 -4.28
N PHE A 92 7.25 -10.73 -5.19
CA PHE A 92 7.34 -10.32 -6.59
C PHE A 92 6.00 -10.50 -7.33
N LEU A 93 5.19 -11.48 -6.98
CA LEU A 93 3.82 -11.60 -7.47
C LEU A 93 2.96 -10.41 -7.01
N LEU A 94 3.08 -9.97 -5.75
CA LEU A 94 2.43 -8.75 -5.27
C LEU A 94 2.95 -7.49 -5.96
N ILE A 95 4.24 -7.40 -6.27
CA ILE A 95 4.79 -6.27 -7.04
C ILE A 95 4.16 -6.25 -8.44
N ALA A 96 4.06 -7.41 -9.10
CA ALA A 96 3.40 -7.54 -10.40
C ALA A 96 1.93 -7.12 -10.31
N ASP A 97 1.22 -7.59 -9.28
CA ASP A 97 -0.16 -7.24 -9.00
C ASP A 97 -0.35 -5.72 -8.84
N TYR A 98 0.39 -5.06 -7.96
CA TYR A 98 0.26 -3.62 -7.72
C TYR A 98 0.63 -2.76 -8.95
N ILE A 99 1.60 -3.20 -9.76
CA ILE A 99 1.92 -2.53 -11.03
C ILE A 99 0.70 -2.56 -11.96
N VAL A 100 0.08 -3.71 -12.10
CA VAL A 100 -1.07 -3.86 -13.01
C VAL A 100 -2.33 -3.24 -12.41
N THR A 101 -2.54 -3.32 -11.10
CA THR A 101 -3.65 -2.66 -10.40
C THR A 101 -3.64 -1.16 -10.64
N ALA A 102 -2.49 -0.50 -10.53
CA ALA A 102 -2.37 0.93 -10.80
C ALA A 102 -2.71 1.26 -12.27
N ALA A 103 -2.21 0.47 -13.22
CA ALA A 103 -2.46 0.64 -14.65
C ALA A 103 -3.93 0.41 -15.01
N LEU A 104 -4.50 -0.71 -14.56
CA LEU A 104 -5.87 -1.13 -14.81
C LEU A 104 -6.88 -0.14 -14.22
N SER A 105 -6.68 0.24 -12.95
CA SER A 105 -7.58 1.18 -12.29
C SER A 105 -7.53 2.57 -12.92
N ALA A 106 -6.34 3.02 -13.36
CA ALA A 106 -6.22 4.28 -14.07
C ALA A 106 -6.96 4.25 -15.43
N LEU A 107 -6.79 3.18 -16.21
CA LEU A 107 -7.50 3.02 -17.49
C LEU A 107 -9.02 3.00 -17.26
N SER A 108 -9.49 2.17 -16.33
CA SER A 108 -10.91 2.04 -16.01
C SER A 108 -11.54 3.35 -15.52
N ALA A 109 -10.79 4.18 -14.78
CA ALA A 109 -11.27 5.50 -14.37
C ALA A 109 -11.64 6.37 -15.58
N PHE A 110 -10.81 6.39 -16.60
CA PHE A 110 -11.08 7.16 -17.82
C PHE A 110 -12.14 6.51 -18.72
N GLN A 111 -12.25 5.19 -18.73
CA GLN A 111 -13.35 4.50 -19.41
C GLN A 111 -14.71 4.85 -18.78
N TYR A 112 -14.81 4.93 -17.45
CA TYR A 112 -16.02 5.45 -16.79
C TYR A 112 -16.30 6.90 -17.15
N LEU A 113 -15.27 7.76 -17.22
CA LEU A 113 -15.44 9.14 -17.66
C LEU A 113 -15.83 9.26 -19.13
N GLN A 114 -15.41 8.33 -19.99
CA GLN A 114 -15.84 8.24 -21.38
C GLN A 114 -17.36 8.04 -21.51
N GLY A 115 -17.99 7.40 -20.55
CA GLY A 115 -19.45 7.30 -20.47
C GLY A 115 -20.18 8.63 -20.29
N VAL A 116 -19.45 9.72 -19.95
CA VAL A 116 -19.99 11.10 -19.81
C VAL A 116 -19.41 12.04 -20.85
N PHE A 117 -18.11 11.95 -21.10
CA PHE A 117 -17.38 12.79 -22.05
C PHE A 117 -16.87 11.92 -23.20
N PRO A 118 -17.21 12.21 -24.46
CA PRO A 118 -16.77 11.42 -25.61
C PRO A 118 -15.26 11.61 -25.82
N LEU A 119 -14.47 10.76 -25.17
CA LEU A 119 -13.00 10.72 -25.32
C LEU A 119 -12.64 9.70 -26.41
N PRO A 120 -11.72 10.00 -27.33
CA PRO A 120 -11.22 9.02 -28.28
C PRO A 120 -10.47 7.88 -27.58
N ASP A 121 -10.71 6.62 -27.97
CA ASP A 121 -10.13 5.44 -27.30
C ASP A 121 -8.61 5.47 -27.23
N TRP A 122 -7.93 5.95 -28.28
CA TRP A 122 -6.47 6.07 -28.31
C TRP A 122 -5.91 7.02 -27.27
N THR A 123 -6.71 7.94 -26.71
CA THR A 123 -6.27 8.89 -25.66
C THR A 123 -6.32 8.31 -24.27
N LEU A 124 -7.15 7.30 -24.02
CA LEU A 124 -7.42 6.77 -22.67
C LEU A 124 -6.16 6.27 -21.98
N GLY A 125 -5.32 5.50 -22.69
CA GLY A 125 -4.06 5.00 -22.15
C GLY A 125 -3.08 6.10 -21.76
N PHE A 126 -3.00 7.18 -22.55
CA PHE A 126 -2.14 8.34 -22.23
C PHE A 126 -2.68 9.17 -21.08
N LEU A 127 -3.99 9.37 -21.00
CA LEU A 127 -4.64 10.05 -19.88
C LEU A 127 -4.47 9.25 -18.59
N ALA A 128 -4.63 7.93 -18.64
CA ALA A 128 -4.39 7.03 -17.54
C ALA A 128 -2.92 7.09 -17.07
N ALA A 129 -1.96 7.05 -18.00
CA ALA A 129 -0.54 7.20 -17.68
C ALA A 129 -0.25 8.56 -17.03
N GLY A 130 -0.84 9.64 -17.55
CA GLY A 130 -0.76 10.97 -16.95
C GLY A 130 -1.29 11.01 -15.51
N ALA A 131 -2.42 10.35 -15.25
CA ALA A 131 -3.00 10.25 -13.90
C ALA A 131 -2.09 9.44 -12.94
N VAL A 132 -1.51 8.32 -13.40
CA VAL A 132 -0.54 7.54 -12.61
C VAL A 132 0.67 8.40 -12.25
N ILE A 133 1.23 9.14 -13.22
CA ILE A 133 2.37 10.04 -12.99
C ILE A 133 1.99 11.15 -12.02
N PHE A 134 0.82 11.74 -12.17
CA PHE A 134 0.34 12.80 -11.28
C PHE A 134 0.17 12.30 -9.84
N ILE A 135 -0.49 11.14 -9.64
CA ILE A 135 -0.69 10.53 -8.32
C ILE A 135 0.67 10.11 -7.72
N GLY A 136 1.57 9.56 -8.52
CA GLY A 136 2.94 9.24 -8.08
C GLY A 136 3.71 10.48 -7.63
N ALA A 137 3.58 11.60 -8.36
CA ALA A 137 4.17 12.88 -7.98
C ALA A 137 3.59 13.42 -6.66
N LEU A 138 2.29 13.24 -6.40
CA LEU A 138 1.69 13.58 -5.10
C LEU A 138 2.28 12.72 -3.97
N ASN A 139 2.48 11.43 -4.19
CA ASN A 139 3.09 10.52 -3.21
C ASN A 139 4.56 10.85 -2.90
N TYR A 140 5.26 11.58 -3.78
CA TYR A 140 6.61 12.07 -3.52
C TYR A 140 6.70 12.95 -2.27
N PHE A 141 5.63 13.67 -1.92
CA PHE A 141 5.55 14.53 -0.74
C PHE A 141 5.14 13.79 0.56
N GLY A 142 4.80 12.51 0.48
CA GLY A 142 4.52 11.63 1.62
C GLY A 142 3.04 11.42 1.95
N PRO A 143 2.71 10.32 2.63
CA PRO A 143 1.36 9.75 2.73
C PRO A 143 0.46 10.35 3.84
N LYS A 144 0.76 11.51 4.42
CA LYS A 144 0.07 12.03 5.62
C LYS A 144 -1.46 12.21 5.53
N HIS A 145 -2.06 12.16 4.32
CA HIS A 145 -3.48 12.47 4.12
C HIS A 145 -4.30 11.39 3.40
N THR A 146 -3.70 10.25 3.08
CA THR A 146 -4.34 9.24 2.21
C THR A 146 -5.50 8.48 2.88
N GLY A 147 -5.44 8.18 4.17
CA GLY A 147 -6.52 7.45 4.86
C GLY A 147 -7.83 8.23 4.98
N GLY A 148 -7.77 9.53 5.23
CA GLY A 148 -8.96 10.40 5.27
C GLY A 148 -9.61 10.59 3.91
N LEU A 149 -8.80 10.69 2.85
CA LEU A 149 -9.27 10.82 1.48
C LEU A 149 -9.93 9.52 0.99
N ALA A 150 -9.36 8.35 1.31
CA ALA A 150 -9.96 7.05 0.99
C ALA A 150 -11.37 6.92 1.61
N PHE A 151 -11.55 7.34 2.86
CA PHE A 151 -12.87 7.35 3.51
C PHE A 151 -13.85 8.31 2.83
N LEU A 152 -13.39 9.51 2.45
CA LEU A 152 -14.21 10.52 1.77
C LEU A 152 -14.69 10.04 0.39
N ILE A 153 -13.90 9.24 -0.33
CA ILE A 153 -14.26 8.69 -1.64
C ILE A 153 -15.10 7.41 -1.51
N SER A 154 -14.79 6.54 -0.56
CA SER A 154 -15.51 5.26 -0.41
C SER A 154 -16.97 5.44 0.01
N LEU A 155 -17.28 6.42 0.86
CA LEU A 155 -18.64 6.63 1.35
C LEU A 155 -19.64 7.01 0.24
N PRO A 156 -19.38 8.00 -0.64
CA PRO A 156 -20.24 8.27 -1.80
C PRO A 156 -20.39 7.06 -2.72
N THR A 157 -19.32 6.26 -2.90
CA THR A 157 -19.39 5.08 -3.75
C THR A 157 -20.35 4.03 -3.18
N VAL A 158 -20.26 3.73 -1.89
CA VAL A 158 -21.20 2.81 -1.23
C VAL A 158 -22.64 3.31 -1.39
N VAL A 159 -22.88 4.61 -1.20
CA VAL A 159 -24.22 5.21 -1.38
C VAL A 159 -24.72 5.02 -2.80
N VAL A 160 -23.88 5.31 -3.81
CA VAL A 160 -24.25 5.16 -5.23
C VAL A 160 -24.50 3.69 -5.58
N VAL A 161 -23.69 2.75 -5.09
CA VAL A 161 -23.90 1.31 -5.30
C VAL A 161 -25.22 0.83 -4.68
N VAL A 162 -25.51 1.28 -3.46
CA VAL A 162 -26.79 0.96 -2.77
C VAL A 162 -27.99 1.54 -3.55
N LEU A 163 -27.91 2.80 -3.98
CA LEU A 163 -28.96 3.42 -4.79
C LEU A 163 -29.16 2.69 -6.12
N LEU A 164 -28.06 2.34 -6.82
CA LEU A 164 -28.12 1.55 -8.05
C LEU A 164 -28.77 0.18 -7.79
N THR A 165 -28.43 -0.45 -6.67
CA THR A 165 -29.04 -1.72 -6.25
C THR A 165 -30.55 -1.56 -6.05
N PHE A 166 -31.00 -0.49 -5.40
CA PHE A 166 -32.44 -0.22 -5.26
C PHE A 166 -33.15 -0.03 -6.60
N LEU A 167 -32.50 0.65 -7.57
CA LEU A 167 -33.02 0.78 -8.94
C LEU A 167 -33.13 -0.57 -9.66
N CYS A 168 -32.27 -1.52 -9.30
CA CYS A 168 -32.30 -2.87 -9.89
C CYS A 168 -33.39 -3.79 -9.31
N ILE A 169 -33.92 -3.53 -8.11
CA ILE A 169 -34.88 -4.43 -7.42
C ILE A 169 -36.10 -4.78 -8.31
N PRO A 170 -36.77 -3.83 -9.00
CA PRO A 170 -37.94 -4.15 -9.83
C PRO A 170 -37.63 -5.11 -10.98
N HIS A 171 -36.37 -5.15 -11.43
CA HIS A 171 -35.92 -5.94 -12.57
C HIS A 171 -35.36 -7.31 -12.18
N LEU A 172 -35.19 -7.61 -10.88
CA LEU A 172 -34.57 -8.85 -10.41
C LEU A 172 -35.36 -10.10 -10.78
N HIS A 173 -36.69 -10.02 -10.82
CA HIS A 173 -37.52 -11.17 -11.21
C HIS A 173 -37.29 -11.55 -12.68
N GLU A 174 -37.27 -10.56 -13.57
CA GLU A 174 -36.96 -10.74 -14.98
C GLU A 174 -35.51 -11.23 -15.16
N ALA A 175 -34.57 -10.59 -14.50
CA ALA A 175 -33.15 -10.98 -14.53
C ALA A 175 -32.94 -12.44 -14.08
N ALA A 176 -33.61 -12.86 -13.00
CA ALA A 176 -33.54 -14.24 -12.54
C ALA A 176 -34.14 -15.24 -13.54
N HIS A 177 -35.24 -14.88 -14.17
CA HIS A 177 -35.83 -15.70 -15.24
C HIS A 177 -34.87 -15.85 -16.43
N ILE A 178 -34.25 -14.75 -16.88
CA ILE A 178 -33.29 -14.77 -17.98
C ILE A 178 -32.06 -15.60 -17.61
N ALA A 179 -31.49 -15.41 -16.39
CA ALA A 179 -30.37 -16.20 -15.94
C ALA A 179 -30.67 -17.71 -15.88
N MET A 180 -31.90 -18.10 -15.46
CA MET A 180 -32.30 -19.50 -15.38
C MET A 180 -32.53 -20.11 -16.79
N THR A 181 -32.94 -19.31 -17.76
CA THR A 181 -33.15 -19.75 -19.14
C THR A 181 -31.87 -19.80 -19.98
N HIS A 182 -30.80 -19.15 -19.47
CA HIS A 182 -29.50 -19.11 -20.13
C HIS A 182 -28.41 -19.76 -19.22
N PRO A 183 -28.45 -21.08 -18.96
CA PRO A 183 -27.41 -21.77 -18.24
C PRO A 183 -26.08 -21.73 -19.01
N LEU A 184 -24.99 -22.02 -18.32
CA LEU A 184 -23.68 -22.16 -18.99
C LEU A 184 -23.73 -23.31 -20.02
N HIS A 185 -23.38 -23.00 -21.27
CA HIS A 185 -23.30 -23.93 -22.36
C HIS A 185 -21.83 -24.34 -22.60
N GLY A 186 -21.64 -25.57 -23.09
CA GLY A 186 -20.30 -26.12 -23.37
C GLY A 186 -19.78 -27.07 -22.30
N GLY A 187 -18.61 -27.62 -22.57
CA GLY A 187 -17.96 -28.58 -21.64
C GLY A 187 -17.39 -27.91 -20.39
N ILE A 188 -17.06 -28.72 -19.40
CA ILE A 188 -16.48 -28.27 -18.11
C ILE A 188 -15.22 -27.41 -18.35
N MET A 189 -14.36 -27.81 -19.29
CA MET A 189 -13.11 -27.08 -19.56
C MET A 189 -13.35 -25.68 -20.12
N LEU A 190 -14.35 -25.50 -21.00
CA LEU A 190 -14.71 -24.19 -21.53
C LEU A 190 -15.29 -23.28 -20.43
N ASN A 191 -16.19 -23.82 -19.61
CA ASN A 191 -16.78 -23.05 -18.52
C ASN A 191 -15.75 -22.74 -17.42
N TRP A 192 -14.79 -23.63 -17.19
CA TRP A 192 -13.65 -23.38 -16.31
C TRP A 192 -12.77 -22.23 -16.87
N SER A 193 -12.43 -22.24 -18.16
CA SER A 193 -11.63 -21.18 -18.76
C SER A 193 -12.36 -19.83 -18.74
N ARG A 194 -13.68 -19.82 -18.93
CA ARG A 194 -14.52 -18.61 -18.76
C ARG A 194 -14.52 -18.11 -17.32
N PHE A 195 -14.66 -19.01 -16.35
CA PHE A 195 -14.58 -18.69 -14.92
C PHE A 195 -13.22 -18.07 -14.56
N VAL A 196 -12.13 -18.69 -15.03
CA VAL A 196 -10.77 -18.16 -14.84
C VAL A 196 -10.61 -16.77 -15.47
N GLY A 197 -11.30 -16.47 -16.57
CA GLY A 197 -11.30 -15.16 -17.24
C GLY A 197 -11.95 -14.03 -16.42
N VAL A 198 -12.79 -14.34 -15.42
CA VAL A 198 -13.44 -13.35 -14.54
C VAL A 198 -12.85 -13.28 -13.12
N VAL A 199 -11.75 -13.97 -12.89
CA VAL A 199 -11.06 -14.06 -11.56
C VAL A 199 -10.56 -12.68 -11.05
N LEU A 200 -10.53 -11.68 -11.89
CA LEU A 200 -10.21 -10.29 -11.55
C LEU A 200 -10.98 -9.75 -10.31
N ALA A 201 -12.16 -10.31 -10.00
CA ALA A 201 -12.96 -9.94 -8.82
C ALA A 201 -12.30 -10.28 -7.47
N LEU A 202 -11.25 -11.09 -7.45
CA LEU A 202 -10.54 -11.47 -6.21
C LEU A 202 -9.62 -10.38 -5.66
N SER A 203 -9.39 -9.32 -6.43
CA SER A 203 -8.52 -8.20 -6.09
C SER A 203 -8.86 -7.51 -4.79
N GLY A 204 -7.84 -7.13 -4.07
CA GLY A 204 -7.90 -6.18 -2.96
C GLY A 204 -8.20 -6.80 -1.60
N VAL A 205 -8.64 -8.06 -1.51
CA VAL A 205 -8.89 -8.70 -0.21
C VAL A 205 -7.62 -8.88 0.62
N GLU A 206 -6.46 -9.04 -0.03
CA GLU A 206 -5.15 -9.18 0.60
C GLU A 206 -4.64 -7.89 1.25
N ALA A 207 -5.13 -6.72 0.80
CA ALA A 207 -4.75 -5.42 1.33
C ALA A 207 -5.01 -5.30 2.85
N ILE A 208 -6.00 -6.03 3.39
CA ILE A 208 -6.28 -6.06 4.83
C ILE A 208 -5.08 -6.59 5.63
N ALA A 209 -4.39 -7.64 5.13
CA ALA A 209 -3.25 -8.22 5.81
C ALA A 209 -2.03 -7.29 5.81
N ASN A 210 -1.91 -6.41 4.81
CA ASN A 210 -0.88 -5.38 4.78
C ASN A 210 -1.17 -4.26 5.79
N ALA A 211 -2.45 -3.95 6.01
CA ALA A 211 -2.91 -2.87 6.89
C ALA A 211 -2.91 -3.26 8.38
N THR A 212 -2.81 -4.55 8.77
CA THR A 212 -2.87 -4.96 10.18
C THR A 212 -1.83 -4.27 11.07
N GLY A 213 -0.65 -3.96 10.53
CA GLY A 213 0.43 -3.29 11.25
C GLY A 213 0.15 -1.85 11.71
N VAL A 214 -0.86 -1.18 11.14
CA VAL A 214 -1.29 0.18 11.50
C VAL A 214 -2.68 0.23 12.13
N MET A 215 -3.36 -0.91 12.27
CA MET A 215 -4.68 -0.99 12.92
C MET A 215 -4.60 -0.78 14.42
N LYS A 216 -5.62 -0.12 14.97
CA LYS A 216 -5.80 -0.03 16.42
C LYS A 216 -5.88 -1.42 17.03
N LEU A 217 -5.18 -1.59 18.13
CA LEU A 217 -5.20 -2.83 18.89
C LEU A 217 -6.59 -3.11 19.48
N ASP A 218 -6.92 -4.38 19.58
CA ASP A 218 -8.11 -4.81 20.29
C ASP A 218 -8.01 -4.48 21.79
N PRO A 219 -9.12 -4.27 22.52
CA PRO A 219 -9.10 -3.85 23.92
C PRO A 219 -8.32 -4.75 24.88
N ASP A 220 -8.20 -6.05 24.56
CA ASP A 220 -7.51 -7.07 25.37
C ASP A 220 -6.06 -7.33 24.89
N SER A 221 -5.44 -6.32 24.31
CA SER A 221 -4.15 -6.43 23.64
C SER A 221 -3.15 -5.43 24.17
N THR A 222 -1.87 -5.83 24.20
CA THR A 222 -0.74 -4.98 24.54
C THR A 222 0.19 -4.83 23.34
N ASP A 223 1.08 -3.84 23.40
CA ASP A 223 2.10 -3.64 22.36
C ASP A 223 3.12 -4.79 22.26
N GLU A 224 3.24 -5.61 23.31
CA GLU A 224 4.11 -6.79 23.34
C GLU A 224 3.43 -8.00 22.70
N HIS A 225 2.09 -8.08 22.85
CA HIS A 225 1.25 -9.12 22.25
C HIS A 225 0.11 -8.48 21.46
N PRO A 226 0.40 -7.91 20.28
CA PRO A 226 -0.59 -7.17 19.50
C PRO A 226 -1.69 -8.10 18.96
N LYS A 227 -2.95 -7.68 19.10
CA LYS A 227 -4.13 -8.33 18.51
C LYS A 227 -4.94 -7.27 17.77
N VAL A 228 -5.34 -7.59 16.54
CA VAL A 228 -6.15 -6.71 15.68
C VAL A 228 -7.35 -7.44 15.07
N GLN A 229 -7.65 -8.64 15.57
CA GLN A 229 -8.67 -9.53 15.02
C GLN A 229 -10.07 -8.90 15.01
N LYS A 230 -10.48 -8.23 16.09
CA LYS A 230 -11.82 -7.60 16.17
C LYS A 230 -11.93 -6.45 15.17
N THR A 231 -10.88 -5.66 15.03
CA THR A 231 -10.80 -4.53 14.10
C THR A 231 -10.79 -5.02 12.65
N SER A 232 -9.94 -5.97 12.29
CA SER A 232 -9.83 -6.52 10.93
C SER A 232 -11.10 -7.28 10.51
N ASN A 233 -11.68 -8.09 11.41
CA ASN A 233 -12.90 -8.85 11.09
C ASN A 233 -14.10 -7.96 10.82
N LYS A 234 -14.28 -6.86 11.57
CA LYS A 234 -15.35 -5.90 11.29
C LYS A 234 -15.18 -5.24 9.94
N ALA A 235 -13.95 -4.83 9.61
CA ALA A 235 -13.64 -4.24 8.31
C ALA A 235 -13.90 -5.23 7.18
N LEU A 236 -13.37 -6.45 7.28
CA LEU A 236 -13.58 -7.52 6.30
C LEU A 236 -15.05 -7.86 6.10
N LEU A 237 -15.81 -8.04 7.17
CA LEU A 237 -17.21 -8.42 7.07
C LEU A 237 -18.05 -7.37 6.33
N VAL A 238 -17.88 -6.09 6.69
CA VAL A 238 -18.65 -5.00 6.07
C VAL A 238 -18.30 -4.89 4.58
N VAL A 239 -17.03 -4.94 4.23
CA VAL A 239 -16.59 -4.83 2.83
C VAL A 239 -16.95 -6.09 2.04
N ALA A 240 -16.81 -7.29 2.61
CA ALA A 240 -17.17 -8.54 1.95
C ALA A 240 -18.68 -8.62 1.63
N VAL A 241 -19.53 -8.22 2.57
CA VAL A 241 -20.99 -8.20 2.33
C VAL A 241 -21.33 -7.22 1.22
N GLU A 242 -20.75 -6.03 1.24
CA GLU A 242 -20.98 -5.04 0.18
C GLU A 242 -20.41 -5.52 -1.15
N VAL A 243 -19.13 -5.90 -1.21
CA VAL A 243 -18.49 -6.26 -2.48
C VAL A 243 -19.06 -7.55 -3.04
N CYS A 244 -19.10 -8.65 -2.28
CA CYS A 244 -19.57 -9.93 -2.81
C CYS A 244 -21.09 -9.94 -3.01
N GLY A 245 -21.85 -9.41 -2.03
CA GLY A 245 -23.30 -9.40 -2.08
C GLY A 245 -23.85 -8.50 -3.18
N LEU A 246 -23.39 -7.24 -3.22
CA LEU A 246 -23.92 -6.29 -4.21
C LEU A 246 -23.35 -6.56 -5.62
N THR A 247 -22.12 -7.09 -5.75
CA THR A 247 -21.62 -7.51 -7.06
C THR A 247 -22.43 -8.68 -7.63
N ALA A 248 -22.78 -9.67 -6.82
CA ALA A 248 -23.62 -10.78 -7.26
C ALA A 248 -25.03 -10.29 -7.65
N LEU A 249 -25.61 -9.37 -6.86
CA LEU A 249 -26.94 -8.81 -7.14
C LEU A 249 -26.94 -7.92 -8.39
N LEU A 250 -25.96 -7.04 -8.55
CA LEU A 250 -25.81 -6.21 -9.76
C LEU A 250 -25.49 -7.07 -10.98
N GLY A 251 -24.67 -8.12 -10.83
CA GLY A 251 -24.40 -9.09 -11.91
C GLY A 251 -25.63 -9.88 -12.32
N LEU A 252 -26.55 -10.17 -11.38
CA LEU A 252 -27.86 -10.72 -11.71
C LEU A 252 -28.71 -9.67 -12.45
N ALA A 253 -28.84 -8.47 -11.90
CA ALA A 253 -29.67 -7.40 -12.46
C ALA A 253 -29.25 -7.02 -13.89
N MET A 254 -27.95 -7.11 -14.21
CA MET A 254 -27.41 -6.88 -15.55
C MET A 254 -28.10 -7.77 -16.60
N GLN A 255 -28.55 -8.98 -16.25
CA GLN A 255 -29.25 -9.88 -17.17
C GLN A 255 -30.56 -9.28 -17.71
N ALA A 256 -31.20 -8.35 -16.99
CA ALA A 256 -32.41 -7.66 -17.44
C ALA A 256 -32.13 -6.47 -18.37
N LEU A 257 -30.86 -6.16 -18.67
CA LEU A 257 -30.56 -5.09 -19.63
C LEU A 257 -30.94 -5.51 -21.07
N PRO A 258 -31.73 -4.67 -21.78
CA PRO A 258 -32.15 -4.99 -23.13
C PRO A 258 -30.99 -4.85 -24.11
N LYS A 259 -30.97 -5.70 -25.14
CA LYS A 259 -30.12 -5.60 -26.33
C LYS A 259 -28.60 -5.59 -26.07
N LEU A 260 -28.15 -6.20 -25.01
CA LEU A 260 -26.72 -6.45 -24.85
C LEU A 260 -26.28 -7.59 -25.80
N THR A 261 -25.16 -7.40 -26.47
CA THR A 261 -24.54 -8.40 -27.35
C THR A 261 -23.15 -8.78 -26.85
N ILE A 262 -22.76 -10.03 -27.13
CA ILE A 262 -21.38 -10.50 -26.82
C ILE A 262 -20.45 -9.90 -27.88
N VAL A 263 -19.32 -9.34 -27.43
CA VAL A 263 -18.28 -8.85 -28.31
C VAL A 263 -17.72 -10.01 -29.15
N GLY A 264 -17.81 -9.89 -30.47
CA GLY A 264 -17.31 -10.91 -31.40
C GLY A 264 -18.22 -12.10 -31.63
N ASP A 265 -19.53 -12.03 -31.29
CA ASP A 265 -20.51 -13.00 -31.69
C ASP A 265 -20.89 -12.80 -33.19
N PRO A 266 -20.50 -13.71 -34.10
CA PRO A 266 -20.81 -13.60 -35.51
C PRO A 266 -22.30 -13.75 -35.80
N SER A 267 -23.11 -14.24 -34.84
CA SER A 267 -24.58 -14.39 -35.00
C SER A 267 -25.35 -13.12 -34.60
N ALA A 268 -24.69 -12.15 -34.00
CA ALA A 268 -25.24 -10.83 -33.68
C ALA A 268 -24.44 -9.75 -34.42
N PRO A 269 -24.65 -9.55 -35.73
CA PRO A 269 -24.01 -8.47 -36.46
C PRO A 269 -24.48 -7.15 -35.88
N ASP A 270 -23.54 -6.24 -35.63
CA ASP A 270 -23.67 -4.83 -35.27
C ASP A 270 -25.13 -4.36 -35.12
N VAL A 271 -25.77 -4.73 -34.02
CA VAL A 271 -27.03 -4.12 -33.64
C VAL A 271 -26.70 -2.69 -33.23
N ASP A 272 -27.35 -1.71 -33.86
CA ASP A 272 -27.30 -0.29 -33.55
C ASP A 272 -27.65 0.00 -32.09
N GLY A 273 -26.74 -0.34 -31.24
CA GLY A 273 -26.67 0.09 -29.86
C GLY A 273 -25.31 0.74 -29.65
N PRO A 274 -25.09 1.50 -28.60
CA PRO A 274 -23.77 1.95 -28.25
C PRO A 274 -22.88 0.70 -28.20
N GLY A 275 -22.00 0.59 -29.19
CA GLY A 275 -21.38 -0.65 -29.61
C GLY A 275 -20.96 -1.49 -28.42
N ALA A 276 -21.19 -2.78 -28.46
CA ALA A 276 -20.86 -3.74 -27.41
C ALA A 276 -19.42 -3.61 -26.90
N HIS A 277 -18.56 -2.94 -27.64
CA HIS A 277 -17.22 -2.56 -27.26
C HIS A 277 -17.13 -1.47 -26.16
N GLY A 278 -18.12 -0.57 -26.06
CA GLY A 278 -18.05 0.54 -25.09
C GLY A 278 -18.68 0.21 -23.74
N VAL A 279 -19.82 -0.48 -23.74
CA VAL A 279 -20.63 -0.71 -22.52
C VAL A 279 -19.93 -1.64 -21.51
N ARG A 280 -19.12 -2.60 -21.98
CA ARG A 280 -18.35 -3.53 -21.15
C ARG A 280 -17.52 -2.80 -20.08
N ASP A 281 -16.86 -1.73 -20.47
CA ASP A 281 -15.84 -1.07 -19.65
C ASP A 281 -16.44 -0.04 -18.67
N TYR A 282 -17.73 0.31 -18.82
CA TYR A 282 -18.50 1.16 -17.89
C TYR A 282 -19.92 0.64 -17.63
N MET A 283 -20.04 -0.68 -17.46
CA MET A 283 -21.33 -1.36 -17.34
C MET A 283 -22.26 -0.77 -16.26
N LEU A 284 -21.73 -0.36 -15.11
CA LEU A 284 -22.54 0.22 -14.04
C LEU A 284 -23.15 1.57 -14.43
N ASN A 285 -22.44 2.39 -15.22
CA ASN A 285 -23.00 3.61 -15.80
C ASN A 285 -24.21 3.27 -16.70
N TYR A 286 -24.03 2.29 -17.60
CA TYR A 286 -25.08 1.88 -18.51
C TYR A 286 -26.30 1.32 -17.76
N MET A 287 -26.08 0.49 -16.73
CA MET A 287 -27.15 -0.01 -15.85
C MET A 287 -27.92 1.14 -15.19
N ALA A 288 -27.20 2.12 -14.63
CA ALA A 288 -27.82 3.30 -13.99
C ALA A 288 -28.65 4.11 -15.00
N ASN A 289 -28.12 4.32 -16.21
CA ASN A 289 -28.80 5.05 -17.27
C ASN A 289 -30.11 4.33 -17.68
N VAL A 290 -30.05 3.04 -17.96
CA VAL A 290 -31.22 2.26 -18.40
C VAL A 290 -32.26 2.16 -17.32
N PHE A 291 -31.89 1.77 -16.08
CA PHE A 291 -32.87 1.53 -15.02
C PHE A 291 -33.45 2.82 -14.44
N ALA A 292 -32.65 3.89 -14.26
CA ALA A 292 -33.19 5.18 -13.81
C ALA A 292 -34.02 5.87 -14.90
N GLY A 293 -33.58 5.79 -16.16
CA GLY A 293 -34.32 6.30 -17.30
C GLY A 293 -35.66 5.60 -17.51
N GLY A 294 -35.69 4.27 -17.36
CA GLY A 294 -36.91 3.45 -17.40
C GLY A 294 -37.86 3.77 -16.24
N ALA A 295 -37.37 3.81 -15.00
CA ALA A 295 -38.15 4.07 -13.81
C ALA A 295 -38.80 5.48 -13.81
N SER A 296 -38.09 6.48 -14.35
CA SER A 296 -38.54 7.87 -14.40
C SER A 296 -39.26 8.25 -15.68
N HIS A 297 -39.30 7.36 -16.66
CA HIS A 297 -39.76 7.64 -18.05
C HIS A 297 -39.04 8.87 -18.66
N SER A 298 -37.79 9.14 -18.23
CA SER A 298 -37.02 10.31 -18.66
C SER A 298 -35.62 9.94 -19.04
N HIS A 299 -35.25 10.13 -20.29
CA HIS A 299 -33.89 9.94 -20.79
C HIS A 299 -32.84 10.82 -20.00
N LEU A 300 -33.22 12.04 -19.65
CA LEU A 300 -32.36 12.96 -18.93
C LEU A 300 -31.99 12.42 -17.53
N VAL A 301 -32.96 11.83 -16.82
CA VAL A 301 -32.71 11.22 -15.51
C VAL A 301 -31.76 10.03 -15.63
N GLY A 302 -31.91 9.22 -16.67
CA GLY A 302 -30.99 8.12 -16.95
C GLY A 302 -29.55 8.62 -17.18
N VAL A 303 -29.38 9.61 -18.04
CA VAL A 303 -28.06 10.20 -18.34
C VAL A 303 -27.42 10.80 -17.09
N ILE A 304 -28.19 11.51 -16.26
CA ILE A 304 -27.68 12.07 -15.01
C ILE A 304 -27.26 10.95 -14.05
N ALA A 305 -28.09 9.92 -13.88
CA ALA A 305 -27.76 8.78 -13.01
C ALA A 305 -26.49 8.05 -13.46
N GLY A 306 -26.37 7.77 -14.76
CA GLY A 306 -25.15 7.21 -15.35
C GLY A 306 -23.93 8.10 -15.13
N GLY A 307 -24.09 9.42 -15.34
CA GLY A 307 -23.03 10.40 -15.11
C GLY A 307 -22.53 10.42 -13.65
N VAL A 308 -23.45 10.38 -12.68
CA VAL A 308 -23.09 10.29 -11.25
C VAL A 308 -22.31 9.02 -10.96
N VAL A 309 -22.76 7.87 -11.49
CA VAL A 309 -22.03 6.58 -11.36
C VAL A 309 -20.61 6.71 -11.95
N SER A 310 -20.49 7.29 -13.14
CA SER A 310 -19.18 7.47 -13.80
C SER A 310 -18.21 8.31 -12.99
N VAL A 311 -18.66 9.45 -12.48
CA VAL A 311 -17.78 10.34 -11.69
C VAL A 311 -17.36 9.67 -10.38
N VAL A 312 -18.30 9.03 -9.68
CA VAL A 312 -18.03 8.40 -8.37
C VAL A 312 -17.10 7.20 -8.55
N PHE A 313 -17.34 6.33 -9.54
CA PHE A 313 -16.45 5.20 -9.82
C PHE A 313 -15.11 5.64 -10.40
N GLY A 314 -15.08 6.67 -11.22
CA GLY A 314 -13.83 7.27 -11.70
C GLY A 314 -12.94 7.74 -10.55
N LEU A 315 -13.51 8.43 -9.56
CA LEU A 315 -12.78 8.86 -8.36
C LEU A 315 -12.34 7.67 -7.49
N LEU A 316 -13.18 6.66 -7.31
CA LEU A 316 -12.82 5.44 -6.57
C LEU A 316 -11.63 4.74 -7.24
N LEU A 317 -11.69 4.58 -8.57
CA LEU A 317 -10.63 3.94 -9.35
C LEU A 317 -9.31 4.73 -9.29
N LEU A 318 -9.34 6.06 -9.33
CA LEU A 318 -8.15 6.89 -9.09
C LEU A 318 -7.63 6.76 -7.65
N SER A 319 -8.51 6.55 -6.66
CA SER A 319 -8.10 6.22 -5.30
C SER A 319 -7.39 4.86 -5.22
N ALA A 320 -7.85 3.86 -6.00
CA ALA A 320 -7.19 2.55 -6.09
C ALA A 320 -5.78 2.67 -6.71
N VAL A 321 -5.59 3.53 -7.72
CA VAL A 321 -4.24 3.86 -8.25
C VAL A 321 -3.32 4.34 -7.13
N ASN A 322 -3.81 5.25 -6.29
CA ASN A 322 -3.02 5.75 -5.16
C ASN A 322 -2.68 4.64 -4.15
N THR A 323 -3.63 3.76 -3.84
CA THR A 323 -3.41 2.63 -2.92
C THR A 323 -2.36 1.68 -3.49
N ALA A 324 -2.47 1.29 -4.76
CA ALA A 324 -1.51 0.41 -5.41
C ALA A 324 -0.09 1.01 -5.44
N ILE A 325 0.05 2.32 -5.70
CA ILE A 325 1.34 3.02 -5.64
C ILE A 325 1.92 2.99 -4.22
N VAL A 326 1.12 3.26 -3.20
CA VAL A 326 1.57 3.24 -1.80
C VAL A 326 2.00 1.83 -1.37
N ASP A 327 1.24 0.80 -1.75
CA ASP A 327 1.55 -0.59 -1.43
C ASP A 327 2.82 -1.07 -2.15
N LEU A 328 3.01 -0.67 -3.41
CA LEU A 328 4.23 -0.96 -4.17
C LEU A 328 5.47 -0.27 -3.57
N ILE A 329 5.33 0.96 -3.10
CA ILE A 329 6.39 1.66 -2.36
C ILE A 329 6.70 0.92 -1.06
N ALA A 330 5.68 0.50 -0.32
CA ALA A 330 5.83 -0.16 0.97
C ALA A 330 6.53 -1.53 0.85
N ILE A 331 6.12 -2.37 -0.11
CA ILE A 331 6.72 -3.68 -0.30
C ILE A 331 8.15 -3.58 -0.82
N SER A 332 8.43 -2.66 -1.76
CA SER A 332 9.77 -2.42 -2.27
C SER A 332 10.71 -1.93 -1.17
N PHE A 333 10.25 -1.02 -0.32
CA PHE A 333 11.02 -0.56 0.84
C PHE A 333 11.31 -1.70 1.82
N LEU A 334 10.30 -2.51 2.14
CA LEU A 334 10.42 -3.63 3.06
C LEU A 334 11.44 -4.66 2.56
N MET A 335 11.34 -5.07 1.29
CA MET A 335 12.27 -6.01 0.68
C MET A 335 13.70 -5.46 0.62
N SER A 336 13.88 -4.16 0.34
CA SER A 336 15.20 -3.53 0.34
C SER A 336 15.81 -3.46 1.74
N ARG A 337 15.00 -3.12 2.74
CA ARG A 337 15.43 -3.11 4.14
C ARG A 337 15.90 -4.48 4.61
N ASP A 338 15.21 -5.51 4.16
CA ASP A 338 15.54 -6.90 4.51
C ASP A 338 16.71 -7.46 3.67
N GLY A 339 17.21 -6.68 2.68
CA GLY A 339 18.36 -7.03 1.84
C GLY A 339 18.04 -7.96 0.67
N GLU A 340 16.76 -8.03 0.27
CA GLU A 340 16.29 -8.87 -0.84
C GLU A 340 16.40 -8.16 -2.19
N ILE A 341 16.32 -6.82 -2.20
CA ILE A 341 16.52 -5.99 -3.40
C ILE A 341 17.52 -4.86 -3.08
N PRO A 342 18.04 -4.14 -4.09
CA PRO A 342 19.09 -3.14 -3.88
C PRO A 342 18.76 -2.07 -2.83
N ASP A 343 19.77 -1.67 -2.03
CA ASP A 343 19.66 -0.66 -0.95
C ASP A 343 19.14 0.71 -1.43
N MET A 344 19.20 0.98 -2.75
CA MET A 344 18.68 2.23 -3.30
C MET A 344 17.17 2.41 -3.07
N PHE A 345 16.40 1.32 -2.96
CA PHE A 345 14.96 1.35 -2.73
C PHE A 345 14.57 1.75 -1.29
N GLN A 346 15.50 1.73 -0.33
CA GLN A 346 15.27 2.23 1.03
C GLN A 346 15.76 3.68 1.24
N LYS A 347 16.48 4.28 0.27
CA LYS A 347 16.97 5.65 0.40
C LYS A 347 15.84 6.66 0.33
N LEU A 348 15.59 7.35 1.44
CA LEU A 348 14.51 8.30 1.58
C LEU A 348 14.85 9.66 0.97
N ASN A 349 13.86 10.31 0.42
CA ASN A 349 13.93 11.72 0.02
C ASN A 349 13.79 12.64 1.25
N ARG A 350 13.89 13.96 1.02
CA ARG A 350 13.70 14.97 2.08
C ARG A 350 12.31 14.96 2.74
N TYR A 351 11.35 14.24 2.17
CA TYR A 351 9.98 14.09 2.69
C TYR A 351 9.77 12.72 3.37
N GLY A 352 10.81 11.89 3.42
CA GLY A 352 10.78 10.58 4.06
C GLY A 352 10.12 9.49 3.22
N VAL A 353 10.11 9.63 1.90
CA VAL A 353 9.59 8.61 0.97
C VAL A 353 10.75 8.08 0.13
N PRO A 354 10.83 6.76 -0.12
CA PRO A 354 11.95 6.18 -0.86
C PRO A 354 11.86 6.53 -2.36
N ASN A 355 12.85 7.27 -2.87
CA ASN A 355 12.87 7.81 -4.23
C ASN A 355 12.72 6.75 -5.32
N TRP A 356 13.48 5.67 -5.23
CA TRP A 356 13.49 4.62 -6.24
C TRP A 356 12.22 3.76 -6.21
N SER A 357 11.66 3.58 -5.01
CA SER A 357 10.37 2.89 -4.87
C SER A 357 9.23 3.70 -5.50
N ILE A 358 9.22 5.04 -5.34
CA ILE A 358 8.25 5.91 -6.02
C ILE A 358 8.44 5.86 -7.54
N LEU A 359 9.69 5.90 -8.01
CA LEU A 359 9.98 5.85 -9.44
C LEU A 359 9.45 4.54 -10.04
N LEU A 360 9.73 3.40 -9.40
CA LEU A 360 9.20 2.09 -9.80
C LEU A 360 7.67 2.10 -9.83
N ALA A 361 7.05 2.55 -8.72
CA ALA A 361 5.61 2.55 -8.53
C ALA A 361 4.85 3.50 -9.47
N THR A 362 5.54 4.46 -10.06
CA THR A 362 4.94 5.45 -10.96
C THR A 362 5.23 5.15 -12.42
N VAL A 363 6.50 4.95 -12.76
CA VAL A 363 6.94 4.86 -14.16
C VAL A 363 6.53 3.53 -14.78
N VAL A 364 6.66 2.42 -14.04
CA VAL A 364 6.35 1.09 -14.62
C VAL A 364 4.85 0.94 -14.93
N PRO A 365 3.91 1.26 -14.01
CA PRO A 365 2.49 1.24 -14.34
C PRO A 365 2.10 2.24 -15.44
N ALA A 366 2.72 3.43 -15.47
CA ALA A 366 2.44 4.43 -16.50
C ALA A 366 2.86 3.93 -17.89
N ILE A 367 4.05 3.32 -18.02
CA ILE A 367 4.49 2.70 -19.28
C ILE A 367 3.56 1.54 -19.66
N LEU A 368 3.16 0.73 -18.68
CA LEU A 368 2.30 -0.43 -18.92
C LEU A 368 0.95 0.01 -19.51
N VAL A 369 0.27 0.99 -18.90
CA VAL A 369 -1.04 1.46 -19.38
C VAL A 369 -0.92 2.27 -20.67
N ALA A 370 0.20 2.95 -20.90
CA ALA A 370 0.47 3.61 -22.18
C ALA A 370 0.76 2.63 -23.32
N SER A 371 1.20 1.40 -23.01
CA SER A 371 1.51 0.36 -24.00
C SER A 371 0.34 -0.58 -24.26
N ILE A 372 -0.46 -0.86 -23.22
CA ILE A 372 -1.62 -1.75 -23.29
C ILE A 372 -2.87 -0.90 -23.04
N HIS A 373 -3.55 -0.53 -24.14
CA HIS A 373 -4.72 0.35 -24.09
C HIS A 373 -6.03 -0.43 -23.90
N ASP A 374 -5.96 -1.77 -23.83
CA ASP A 374 -7.11 -2.65 -23.72
C ASP A 374 -7.29 -3.17 -22.31
N MET A 375 -8.53 -3.05 -21.81
CA MET A 375 -8.96 -3.54 -20.51
C MET A 375 -8.72 -5.04 -20.34
N SER A 376 -9.01 -5.83 -21.38
CA SER A 376 -8.86 -7.29 -21.33
C SER A 376 -7.39 -7.70 -21.18
N GLY A 377 -6.50 -7.02 -21.91
CA GLY A 377 -5.05 -7.25 -21.81
C GLY A 377 -4.50 -6.98 -20.42
N LEU A 378 -4.87 -5.85 -19.81
CA LEU A 378 -4.48 -5.53 -18.44
C LEU A 378 -5.10 -6.47 -17.41
N ALA A 379 -6.38 -6.83 -17.60
CA ALA A 379 -7.09 -7.77 -16.73
C ALA A 379 -6.43 -9.17 -16.71
N ASP A 380 -5.94 -9.61 -17.86
CA ASP A 380 -5.21 -10.88 -17.98
C ASP A 380 -3.90 -10.85 -17.20
N LEU A 381 -3.13 -9.75 -17.31
CA LEU A 381 -1.87 -9.58 -16.56
C LEU A 381 -2.11 -9.55 -15.05
N TYR A 382 -3.17 -8.87 -14.64
CA TYR A 382 -3.56 -8.70 -13.25
C TYR A 382 -3.85 -10.04 -12.54
N ALA A 383 -4.63 -10.90 -13.18
CA ALA A 383 -5.13 -12.11 -12.57
C ALA A 383 -4.02 -13.03 -12.06
N VAL A 384 -2.89 -13.14 -12.77
CA VAL A 384 -1.74 -13.99 -12.35
C VAL A 384 -1.04 -13.44 -11.11
N GLY A 385 -0.91 -12.13 -10.98
CA GLY A 385 -0.27 -11.50 -9.82
C GLY A 385 -1.02 -11.78 -8.53
N VAL A 386 -2.31 -11.41 -8.51
CA VAL A 386 -3.15 -11.51 -7.30
C VAL A 386 -3.44 -12.95 -6.91
N VAL A 387 -3.81 -13.81 -7.88
CA VAL A 387 -4.13 -15.23 -7.61
C VAL A 387 -2.92 -15.96 -7.08
N GLY A 388 -1.74 -15.76 -7.69
CA GLY A 388 -0.49 -16.36 -7.25
C GLY A 388 -0.06 -15.93 -5.86
N ALA A 389 -0.20 -14.65 -5.51
CA ALA A 389 0.08 -14.14 -4.18
C ALA A 389 -0.86 -14.73 -3.12
N ILE A 390 -2.17 -14.76 -3.40
CA ILE A 390 -3.17 -15.37 -2.50
C ILE A 390 -2.92 -16.87 -2.34
N ALA A 391 -2.72 -17.61 -3.44
CA ALA A 391 -2.43 -19.04 -3.41
C ALA A 391 -1.18 -19.34 -2.57
N THR A 392 -0.10 -18.56 -2.76
CA THR A 392 1.14 -18.71 -1.98
C THR A 392 0.88 -18.51 -0.49
N ASN A 393 0.12 -17.48 -0.11
CA ASN A 393 -0.20 -17.18 1.28
C ASN A 393 -1.06 -18.28 1.93
N LEU A 394 -2.15 -18.68 1.26
CA LEU A 394 -3.05 -19.71 1.76
C LEU A 394 -2.37 -21.09 1.83
N GLY A 395 -1.57 -21.44 0.82
CA GLY A 395 -0.82 -22.69 0.78
C GLY A 395 0.20 -22.79 1.91
N ALA A 396 0.99 -21.73 2.11
CA ALA A 396 1.97 -21.67 3.19
C ALA A 396 1.30 -21.72 4.57
N SER A 397 0.26 -20.90 4.80
CA SER A 397 -0.42 -20.80 6.09
C SER A 397 -1.21 -22.07 6.43
N SER A 398 -1.91 -22.71 5.46
CA SER A 398 -2.71 -23.93 5.71
C SER A 398 -1.85 -25.13 6.08
N THR A 399 -0.63 -25.19 5.58
CA THR A 399 0.31 -26.30 5.79
C THR A 399 1.31 -26.02 6.92
N ASP A 400 1.24 -24.87 7.58
CA ASP A 400 2.11 -24.51 8.70
C ASP A 400 1.61 -25.18 10.00
N ALA A 401 2.48 -26.00 10.59
CA ALA A 401 2.21 -26.68 11.85
C ALA A 401 2.33 -25.76 13.08
N HIS A 402 3.08 -24.65 12.96
CA HIS A 402 3.31 -23.71 14.05
C HIS A 402 2.14 -22.72 14.23
N LEU A 403 1.26 -22.59 13.23
CA LEU A 403 0.06 -21.79 13.35
C LEU A 403 -1.03 -22.58 14.09
N ASP A 404 -1.52 -22.00 15.19
CA ASP A 404 -2.64 -22.56 15.97
C ASP A 404 -3.98 -22.37 15.23
N LEU A 405 -4.15 -23.13 14.15
CA LEU A 405 -5.36 -23.16 13.33
C LEU A 405 -6.29 -24.25 13.82
N LYS A 406 -7.58 -23.90 13.98
CA LYS A 406 -8.62 -24.92 14.18
C LYS A 406 -8.69 -25.85 12.96
N LYS A 407 -9.03 -27.12 13.18
CA LYS A 407 -9.12 -28.11 12.08
C LYS A 407 -9.98 -27.64 10.91
N GLY A 408 -11.13 -27.01 11.19
CA GLY A 408 -12.01 -26.45 10.15
C GLY A 408 -11.39 -25.27 9.39
N GLU A 409 -10.70 -24.37 10.09
CA GLU A 409 -9.98 -23.25 9.46
C GLU A 409 -8.87 -23.75 8.53
N ARG A 410 -8.08 -24.72 9.00
CA ARG A 410 -7.02 -25.34 8.21
C ARG A 410 -7.56 -26.02 6.95
N TRP A 411 -8.64 -26.80 7.08
CA TRP A 411 -9.29 -27.46 5.96
C TRP A 411 -9.87 -26.46 4.95
N LEU A 412 -10.58 -25.43 5.42
CA LEU A 412 -11.14 -24.39 4.56
C LEU A 412 -10.02 -23.66 3.79
N MET A 413 -8.96 -23.27 4.49
CA MET A 413 -7.80 -22.61 3.89
C MET A 413 -7.09 -23.49 2.87
N PHE A 414 -6.91 -24.78 3.17
CA PHE A 414 -6.30 -25.74 2.25
C PHE A 414 -7.16 -25.98 1.01
N CYS A 415 -8.48 -26.16 1.16
CA CYS A 415 -9.39 -26.29 0.01
C CYS A 415 -9.39 -25.05 -0.86
N THR A 416 -9.43 -23.86 -0.24
CA THR A 416 -9.35 -22.60 -0.98
C THR A 416 -8.01 -22.48 -1.71
N PHE A 417 -6.89 -22.87 -1.07
CA PHE A 417 -5.57 -22.92 -1.70
C PHE A 417 -5.58 -23.80 -2.96
N ILE A 418 -6.16 -25.01 -2.89
CA ILE A 418 -6.22 -25.90 -4.06
C ILE A 418 -6.98 -25.25 -5.22
N VAL A 419 -8.13 -24.62 -4.94
CA VAL A 419 -8.88 -23.90 -5.98
C VAL A 419 -8.06 -22.76 -6.57
N MET A 420 -7.41 -21.94 -5.74
CA MET A 420 -6.57 -20.83 -6.18
C MET A 420 -5.35 -21.34 -7.00
N ALA A 421 -4.72 -22.42 -6.58
CA ALA A 421 -3.61 -23.02 -7.32
C ALA A 421 -4.04 -23.57 -8.69
N LEU A 422 -5.23 -24.17 -8.78
CA LEU A 422 -5.79 -24.63 -10.05
C LEU A 422 -6.09 -23.45 -10.98
N ILE A 423 -6.62 -22.34 -10.44
CA ILE A 423 -6.85 -21.11 -11.21
C ILE A 423 -5.51 -20.57 -11.71
N GLU A 424 -4.50 -20.47 -10.85
CA GLU A 424 -3.16 -19.96 -11.20
C GLU A 424 -2.53 -20.78 -12.34
N VAL A 425 -2.54 -22.12 -12.22
CA VAL A 425 -2.06 -23.01 -13.28
C VAL A 425 -2.83 -22.80 -14.58
N SER A 426 -4.16 -22.62 -14.49
CA SER A 426 -4.99 -22.35 -15.67
C SER A 426 -4.65 -21.02 -16.34
N LEU A 427 -4.42 -19.96 -15.54
CA LEU A 427 -3.98 -18.66 -16.06
C LEU A 427 -2.65 -18.78 -16.81
N PHE A 428 -1.67 -19.50 -16.24
CA PHE A 428 -0.40 -19.77 -16.92
C PHE A 428 -0.55 -20.52 -18.25
N ILE A 429 -1.55 -21.38 -18.36
CA ILE A 429 -1.82 -22.16 -19.60
C ILE A 429 -2.55 -21.28 -20.63
N TYR A 430 -3.64 -20.61 -20.23
CA TYR A 430 -4.54 -19.92 -21.14
C TYR A 430 -4.15 -18.49 -21.45
N LYS A 431 -3.30 -17.82 -20.63
CA LYS A 431 -2.94 -16.42 -20.75
C LYS A 431 -1.44 -16.22 -20.99
N PRO A 432 -0.95 -16.39 -22.24
CA PRO A 432 0.50 -16.37 -22.53
C PRO A 432 1.15 -15.01 -22.22
N ASN A 433 0.45 -13.88 -22.41
CA ASN A 433 0.97 -12.55 -22.12
C ASN A 433 1.16 -12.35 -20.60
N ALA A 434 0.18 -12.80 -19.81
CA ALA A 434 0.27 -12.75 -18.34
C ALA A 434 1.41 -13.62 -17.82
N ARG A 435 1.55 -14.84 -18.33
CA ARG A 435 2.67 -15.73 -18.02
C ARG A 435 4.01 -15.07 -18.33
N LEU A 436 4.17 -14.48 -19.53
CA LEU A 436 5.40 -13.82 -19.92
C LEU A 436 5.72 -12.63 -19.00
N PHE A 437 4.74 -11.79 -18.71
CA PHE A 437 4.88 -10.65 -17.81
C PHE A 437 5.35 -11.09 -16.42
N THR A 438 4.67 -12.08 -15.83
CA THR A 438 5.00 -12.60 -14.51
C THR A 438 6.39 -13.23 -14.47
N LEU A 439 6.76 -14.01 -15.49
CA LEU A 439 8.09 -14.58 -15.60
C LEU A 439 9.18 -13.52 -15.73
N ILE A 440 8.91 -12.42 -16.45
CA ILE A 440 9.84 -11.28 -16.53
C ILE A 440 10.02 -10.64 -15.16
N ILE A 441 8.93 -10.33 -14.44
CA ILE A 441 8.99 -9.73 -13.10
C ILE A 441 9.76 -10.64 -12.13
N LEU A 442 9.44 -11.94 -12.12
CA LEU A 442 10.14 -12.91 -11.28
C LEU A 442 11.62 -13.03 -11.65
N ALA A 443 11.95 -13.11 -12.94
CA ALA A 443 13.33 -13.21 -13.41
C ALA A 443 14.14 -11.96 -13.03
N VAL A 444 13.62 -10.77 -13.33
CA VAL A 444 14.27 -9.49 -12.97
C VAL A 444 14.46 -9.39 -11.45
N GLY A 445 13.41 -9.73 -10.69
CA GLY A 445 13.46 -9.69 -9.24
C GLY A 445 14.46 -10.68 -8.63
N LEU A 446 14.46 -11.93 -9.08
CA LEU A 446 15.38 -12.95 -8.59
C LEU A 446 16.84 -12.67 -9.01
N ILE A 447 17.07 -12.13 -10.22
CA ILE A 447 18.41 -11.67 -10.64
C ILE A 447 18.86 -10.51 -9.75
N ALA A 448 18.02 -9.52 -9.54
CA ALA A 448 18.34 -8.39 -8.66
C ALA A 448 18.69 -8.86 -7.24
N ARG A 449 17.93 -9.81 -6.70
CA ARG A 449 18.23 -10.46 -5.42
C ARG A 449 19.58 -11.17 -5.42
N GLY A 450 19.86 -11.98 -6.43
CA GLY A 450 21.13 -12.70 -6.55
C GLY A 450 22.33 -11.75 -6.51
N LEU A 451 22.25 -10.62 -7.25
CA LEU A 451 23.29 -9.60 -7.26
C LEU A 451 23.45 -8.90 -5.89
N VAL A 452 22.35 -8.66 -5.18
CA VAL A 452 22.40 -8.06 -3.85
C VAL A 452 23.02 -9.01 -2.84
N THR A 453 22.58 -10.27 -2.83
CA THR A 453 23.09 -11.30 -1.91
C THR A 453 24.59 -11.53 -2.13
N GLU A 454 25.04 -11.61 -3.38
CA GLU A 454 26.47 -11.75 -3.70
C GLU A 454 27.29 -10.54 -3.22
N ARG A 455 26.78 -9.32 -3.45
CA ARG A 455 27.45 -8.09 -2.98
C ARG A 455 27.53 -8.03 -1.45
N ARG A 456 26.45 -8.46 -0.78
CA ARG A 456 26.39 -8.50 0.70
C ARG A 456 27.40 -9.51 1.25
N GLN A 457 27.43 -10.72 0.72
CA GLN A 457 28.40 -11.75 1.12
C GLN A 457 29.85 -11.27 0.91
N LYS A 458 30.14 -10.61 -0.23
CA LYS A 458 31.46 -10.03 -0.47
C LYS A 458 31.81 -8.93 0.54
N LYS A 459 30.86 -8.05 0.88
CA LYS A 459 31.06 -7.01 1.90
C LYS A 459 31.28 -7.61 3.29
N GLU A 460 30.49 -8.60 3.68
CA GLU A 460 30.62 -9.29 4.97
C GLU A 460 31.96 -10.04 5.08
N ALA A 461 32.37 -10.73 4.00
CA ALA A 461 33.70 -11.38 3.94
C ALA A 461 34.84 -10.36 4.05
N THR A 462 34.74 -9.24 3.33
CA THR A 462 35.74 -8.15 3.42
C THR A 462 35.75 -7.51 4.79
N ALA A 463 34.57 -7.25 5.40
CA ALA A 463 34.47 -6.70 6.74
C ALA A 463 35.02 -7.66 7.81
N ALA A 464 34.78 -8.97 7.65
CA ALA A 464 35.37 -10.00 8.51
C ALA A 464 36.90 -10.05 8.36
N GLN A 465 37.43 -9.94 7.14
CA GLN A 465 38.88 -9.84 6.90
C GLN A 465 39.50 -8.57 7.52
N ILE A 466 38.84 -7.42 7.36
CA ILE A 466 39.26 -6.15 7.97
C ILE A 466 39.17 -6.24 9.51
N ALA A 467 38.11 -6.81 10.06
CA ALA A 467 37.97 -7.02 11.49
C ALA A 467 39.03 -7.96 12.06
N ALA A 468 39.36 -9.03 11.33
CA ALA A 468 40.46 -9.94 11.68
C ALA A 468 41.84 -9.24 11.59
N ALA A 469 42.05 -8.41 10.57
CA ALA A 469 43.29 -7.61 10.42
C ALA A 469 43.42 -6.53 11.52
N LEU A 470 42.31 -5.87 11.90
CA LEU A 470 42.25 -4.89 13.01
C LEU A 470 42.42 -5.55 14.37
N ALA A 471 41.88 -6.76 14.58
CA ALA A 471 42.12 -7.54 15.79
C ALA A 471 43.58 -8.03 15.90
N ALA A 472 44.27 -8.21 14.78
CA ALA A 472 45.69 -8.51 14.73
C ALA A 472 46.57 -7.26 14.90
N GLN A 473 46.06 -6.05 14.67
CA GLN A 473 46.66 -4.76 14.97
C GLN A 473 45.98 -4.10 16.17
N ASP A 474 46.17 -4.64 17.34
CA ASP A 474 45.67 -4.08 18.60
C ASP A 474 46.49 -2.83 18.98
N ASN A 475 46.32 -1.75 18.20
CA ASN A 475 46.71 -0.40 18.62
C ASN A 475 46.10 0.65 17.69
N VAL A 476 45.42 1.61 18.32
CA VAL A 476 44.87 2.87 17.82
C VAL A 476 43.40 2.81 17.38
N ARG A 477 42.49 2.60 18.33
CA ARG A 477 41.21 3.29 18.31
C ARG A 477 41.45 4.75 18.69
N LYS A 478 41.39 5.68 17.75
CA LYS A 478 41.06 7.07 18.07
C LYS A 478 39.66 7.08 18.66
N THR A 479 39.54 6.98 19.96
CA THR A 479 38.32 7.27 20.69
C THR A 479 38.15 8.78 20.61
N ILE A 480 37.02 9.26 20.13
CA ILE A 480 36.67 10.68 20.20
C ILE A 480 36.53 10.98 21.68
N GLU A 481 37.45 11.76 22.23
CA GLU A 481 37.43 12.21 23.61
C GLU A 481 36.58 13.47 23.69
N PHE A 482 35.40 13.36 24.31
CA PHE A 482 34.59 14.51 24.70
C PHE A 482 35.17 15.07 26.00
N GLY A 483 35.28 16.40 26.11
CA GLY A 483 35.93 17.09 27.19
C GLY A 483 35.54 16.57 28.61
N THR A 484 36.49 16.57 29.51
CA THR A 484 36.37 16.04 30.87
C THR A 484 36.03 17.11 31.91
N HIS A 485 35.85 18.37 31.50
CA HIS A 485 35.48 19.45 32.42
C HIS A 485 34.07 19.23 32.97
N GLN A 486 33.93 19.10 34.29
CA GLN A 486 32.63 19.01 34.95
C GLN A 486 31.98 20.39 35.02
N ALA A 487 31.15 20.70 34.06
CA ALA A 487 30.33 21.90 34.07
C ALA A 487 29.28 21.86 35.19
N SER A 488 29.06 22.98 35.86
CA SER A 488 28.32 23.03 37.15
C SER A 488 26.86 23.50 37.01
N GLY A 489 26.42 23.95 35.81
CA GLY A 489 25.09 24.51 35.58
C GLY A 489 24.04 23.48 35.15
N ALA A 490 22.74 23.90 35.14
CA ALA A 490 21.67 23.10 34.54
C ALA A 490 21.93 22.89 33.05
N PRO A 491 21.72 21.66 32.50
CA PRO A 491 22.16 21.31 31.16
C PRO A 491 21.47 22.11 30.06
N LEU A 492 22.18 22.31 28.93
CA LEU A 492 21.66 22.79 27.67
C LEU A 492 21.41 21.62 26.74
N LEU A 493 20.34 21.67 25.94
CA LEU A 493 20.10 20.73 24.87
C LEU A 493 20.09 21.46 23.51
N ALA A 494 20.95 21.08 22.61
CA ALA A 494 20.93 21.58 21.22
C ALA A 494 20.52 20.48 20.25
N ALA A 495 19.42 20.66 19.53
CA ALA A 495 19.00 19.74 18.48
C ALA A 495 19.50 20.23 17.11
N ILE A 496 20.47 19.49 16.56
CA ILE A 496 21.27 19.90 15.40
C ILE A 496 21.02 18.96 14.22
N ARG A 497 20.91 19.51 13.02
CA ARG A 497 20.78 18.75 11.76
C ARG A 497 22.05 18.68 10.92
N GLY A 498 23.02 19.53 11.21
CA GLY A 498 24.26 19.63 10.44
C GLY A 498 25.24 20.61 11.07
N ILE A 499 26.47 20.59 10.59
CA ILE A 499 27.52 21.54 10.98
C ILE A 499 27.12 22.93 10.47
N GLY A 500 27.20 23.96 11.33
CA GLY A 500 26.87 25.34 11.00
C GLY A 500 26.63 26.21 12.22
N ARG A 501 26.19 27.45 11.99
CA ARG A 501 26.06 28.50 13.00
C ARG A 501 25.34 28.09 14.29
N THR A 502 24.29 27.26 14.17
CA THR A 502 23.53 26.80 15.35
C THR A 502 24.37 25.88 16.25
N LEU A 503 25.21 25.04 15.63
CA LEU A 503 26.13 24.17 16.38
C LEU A 503 27.22 25.00 17.05
N ASP A 504 27.84 25.93 16.31
CA ASP A 504 28.89 26.80 16.83
C ASP A 504 28.37 27.64 17.99
N PHE A 505 27.19 28.25 17.84
CA PHE A 505 26.53 28.99 18.91
C PHE A 505 26.23 28.12 20.13
N ALA A 506 25.76 26.89 19.93
CA ALA A 506 25.44 26.01 21.05
C ALA A 506 26.70 25.62 21.86
N ILE A 507 27.83 25.43 21.17
CA ILE A 507 29.14 25.14 21.82
C ILE A 507 29.63 26.39 22.59
N GLU A 508 29.53 27.56 21.96
CA GLU A 508 29.96 28.83 22.59
C GLU A 508 29.10 29.18 23.80
N GLU A 509 27.77 29.08 23.70
CA GLU A 509 26.83 29.31 24.82
C GLU A 509 27.09 28.36 25.98
N ALA A 510 27.36 27.10 25.70
CA ALA A 510 27.67 26.10 26.72
C ALA A 510 28.98 26.43 27.47
N ARG A 511 29.98 26.89 26.72
CA ARG A 511 31.28 27.30 27.27
C ARG A 511 31.20 28.58 28.09
N GLU A 512 30.51 29.61 27.55
CA GLU A 512 30.37 30.90 28.26
C GLU A 512 29.55 30.79 29.55
N THR A 513 28.54 29.90 29.54
CA THR A 513 27.66 29.73 30.69
C THR A 513 28.10 28.61 31.66
N ASP A 514 29.21 27.93 31.38
CA ASP A 514 29.76 26.76 32.14
C ASP A 514 28.70 25.67 32.38
N ARG A 515 27.93 25.32 31.32
CA ARG A 515 26.87 24.34 31.41
C ARG A 515 27.15 23.13 30.52
N PRO A 516 26.80 21.90 30.95
CA PRO A 516 26.98 20.73 30.10
C PRO A 516 26.05 20.81 28.88
N LEU A 517 26.60 20.55 27.69
CA LEU A 517 25.85 20.57 26.42
C LEU A 517 25.48 19.15 26.00
N TYR A 518 24.18 18.85 25.98
CA TYR A 518 23.65 17.68 25.30
C TYR A 518 23.44 18.04 23.83
N LEU A 519 24.20 17.40 22.94
CA LEU A 519 24.12 17.62 21.52
C LEU A 519 23.28 16.51 20.88
N LEU A 520 22.07 16.85 20.45
CA LEU A 520 21.10 15.89 19.94
C LEU A 520 21.07 15.91 18.41
N PHE A 521 21.35 14.76 17.79
CA PHE A 521 21.06 14.52 16.39
C PHE A 521 19.95 13.47 16.27
N ILE A 522 18.91 13.82 15.51
CA ILE A 522 17.79 12.92 15.23
C ILE A 522 17.82 12.52 13.77
N ARG A 523 17.92 11.21 13.52
CA ARG A 523 17.67 10.63 12.21
C ARG A 523 16.17 10.49 12.03
N GLU A 524 15.57 11.42 11.26
CA GLU A 524 14.15 11.34 10.90
C GLU A 524 13.93 10.18 9.94
N GLN A 525 13.12 9.19 10.35
CA GLN A 525 12.70 8.07 9.51
C GLN A 525 11.19 7.89 9.63
N PRO A 526 10.45 7.67 8.51
CA PRO A 526 9.00 7.48 8.56
C PRO A 526 8.57 6.17 9.22
N VAL A 527 9.49 5.21 9.33
CA VAL A 527 9.29 3.92 9.98
C VAL A 527 10.55 3.57 10.74
N VAL A 528 10.42 3.43 12.05
CA VAL A 528 11.53 3.07 12.93
C VAL A 528 11.45 1.60 13.32
N THR A 529 12.52 0.84 13.04
CA THR A 529 12.60 -0.59 13.35
C THR A 529 13.32 -0.85 14.68
N ARG A 530 13.28 -2.11 15.16
CA ARG A 530 14.06 -2.50 16.36
C ARG A 530 15.58 -2.36 16.16
N GLU A 531 16.06 -2.53 14.95
CA GLU A 531 17.48 -2.38 14.60
C GLU A 531 17.86 -0.90 14.58
N ASP A 532 17.01 -0.03 14.04
CA ASP A 532 17.23 1.42 14.06
C ASP A 532 17.34 1.97 15.49
N LYS A 533 16.61 1.37 16.44
CA LYS A 533 16.69 1.71 17.88
C LYS A 533 18.04 1.37 18.52
N ARG A 534 18.74 0.36 18.00
CA ARG A 534 20.03 -0.10 18.50
C ARG A 534 21.21 0.56 17.78
N ARG A 535 20.93 1.31 16.71
CA ARG A 535 21.94 1.99 15.92
C ARG A 535 22.69 3.00 16.76
N LYS A 536 24.01 2.95 16.71
CA LYS A 536 24.88 3.89 17.40
C LYS A 536 25.16 5.08 16.49
N TRP A 537 25.37 6.25 17.06
CA TRP A 537 25.76 7.44 16.32
C TRP A 537 27.06 7.24 15.52
N THR A 538 27.95 6.36 15.97
CA THR A 538 29.19 5.97 15.27
C THR A 538 28.94 5.22 13.97
N GLU A 539 27.74 4.69 13.76
CA GLU A 539 27.31 3.99 12.55
C GLU A 539 26.58 4.91 11.58
N ASP A 540 26.31 6.14 11.99
CA ASP A 540 25.64 7.17 11.19
C ASP A 540 26.68 8.21 10.71
N PRO A 541 26.99 8.28 9.39
CA PRO A 541 28.06 9.15 8.89
C PRO A 541 27.81 10.64 9.10
N GLU A 542 26.53 11.09 9.17
CA GLU A 542 26.20 12.49 9.42
C GLU A 542 26.32 12.82 10.91
N ALA A 543 25.77 11.95 11.77
CA ALA A 543 25.92 12.10 13.20
C ALA A 543 27.39 12.06 13.62
N PHE A 544 28.17 11.14 13.04
CA PHE A 544 29.60 11.03 13.31
C PHE A 544 30.34 12.33 13.01
N LYS A 545 30.13 12.91 11.83
CA LYS A 545 30.78 14.18 11.43
C LYS A 545 30.42 15.34 12.36
N ILE A 546 29.14 15.42 12.77
CA ILE A 546 28.67 16.49 13.67
C ILE A 546 29.29 16.35 15.05
N PHE A 547 29.34 15.14 15.60
CA PHE A 547 29.90 14.89 16.93
C PHE A 547 31.44 15.00 16.93
N GLU A 548 32.11 14.59 15.86
CA GLU A 548 33.56 14.79 15.67
C GLU A 548 33.88 16.29 15.63
N TYR A 549 33.17 17.06 14.83
CA TYR A 549 33.31 18.51 14.77
C TYR A 549 33.09 19.17 16.14
N ALA A 550 32.05 18.77 16.86
CA ALA A 550 31.75 19.30 18.18
C ALA A 550 32.85 18.98 19.18
N ALA A 551 33.41 17.77 19.16
CA ALA A 551 34.51 17.37 20.03
C ALA A 551 35.81 18.16 19.75
N GLU A 552 36.10 18.44 18.47
CA GLU A 552 37.27 19.24 18.05
C GLU A 552 37.16 20.70 18.50
N HIS A 553 35.92 21.26 18.54
CA HIS A 553 35.67 22.65 18.89
C HIS A 553 35.22 22.87 20.35
N ALA A 554 35.19 21.78 21.15
CA ALA A 554 34.75 21.82 22.55
C ALA A 554 35.75 22.54 23.50
N ASP A 555 37.00 22.72 23.08
CA ASP A 555 38.10 23.30 23.92
C ASP A 555 38.15 22.70 25.33
N GLY A 556 37.91 21.38 25.44
CA GLY A 556 37.89 20.66 26.71
C GLY A 556 36.57 20.74 27.49
N HIS A 557 35.58 21.49 27.03
CA HIS A 557 34.25 21.57 27.67
C HIS A 557 33.41 20.30 27.48
N THR A 558 32.54 19.99 28.45
CA THR A 558 31.74 18.76 28.42
C THR A 558 30.62 18.82 27.39
N ILE A 559 30.73 18.03 26.30
CA ILE A 559 29.70 17.81 25.30
C ILE A 559 29.24 16.34 25.39
N LEU A 560 27.94 16.12 25.54
CA LEU A 560 27.33 14.81 25.65
C LEU A 560 26.54 14.47 24.38
N PRO A 561 27.03 13.54 23.52
CA PRO A 561 26.35 13.20 22.29
C PRO A 561 25.08 12.40 22.58
N CYS A 562 23.97 12.89 22.04
CA CYS A 562 22.67 12.21 22.04
C CYS A 562 22.26 11.87 20.61
N TYR A 563 21.89 10.63 20.38
CA TYR A 563 21.45 10.16 19.07
C TYR A 563 20.10 9.45 19.19
N ALA A 564 19.16 9.82 18.32
CA ALA A 564 17.87 9.16 18.22
C ALA A 564 17.47 8.92 16.77
N VAL A 565 16.71 7.85 16.52
CA VAL A 565 16.01 7.62 15.28
C VAL A 565 14.51 7.76 15.57
N SER A 566 13.80 8.63 14.86
CA SER A 566 12.42 8.96 15.19
C SER A 566 11.56 9.26 13.95
N GLU A 567 10.27 8.89 14.05
CA GLU A 567 9.22 9.28 13.10
C GLU A 567 8.70 10.69 13.37
N SER A 568 8.76 11.14 14.64
CA SER A 568 8.33 12.47 15.09
C SER A 568 9.48 13.17 15.80
N PRO A 569 10.31 13.91 15.07
CA PRO A 569 11.44 14.63 15.69
C PRO A 569 11.03 15.62 16.77
N ALA A 570 9.86 16.28 16.63
CA ALA A 570 9.38 17.25 17.60
C ALA A 570 9.13 16.60 18.98
N ASP A 571 8.40 15.49 19.01
CA ASP A 571 8.09 14.77 20.25
C ASP A 571 9.38 14.22 20.89
N THR A 572 10.30 13.71 20.07
CA THR A 572 11.59 13.20 20.54
C THR A 572 12.47 14.30 21.15
N ILE A 573 12.46 15.51 20.57
CA ILE A 573 13.19 16.66 21.14
C ILE A 573 12.65 16.99 22.53
N VAL A 574 11.33 17.06 22.67
CA VAL A 574 10.66 17.38 23.96
C VAL A 574 10.93 16.31 25.00
N ASP A 575 10.79 15.02 24.62
CA ASP A 575 11.05 13.89 25.52
C ASP A 575 12.50 13.88 26.04
N ILE A 576 13.47 14.13 25.16
CA ILE A 576 14.87 14.15 25.53
C ILE A 576 15.16 15.40 26.37
N ALA A 577 14.61 16.57 26.02
CA ALA A 577 14.79 17.79 26.81
C ALA A 577 14.29 17.62 28.24
N ALA A 578 13.14 17.01 28.44
CA ALA A 578 12.58 16.70 29.74
C ALA A 578 13.42 15.63 30.48
N THR A 579 13.85 14.58 29.75
CA THR A 579 14.65 13.48 30.36
C THR A 579 16.00 13.92 30.86
N VAL A 580 16.71 14.79 30.13
CA VAL A 580 18.02 15.31 30.55
C VAL A 580 17.90 16.47 31.52
N GLY A 581 16.71 16.96 31.80
CA GLY A 581 16.46 18.12 32.66
C GLY A 581 17.04 19.41 32.09
N ALA A 582 16.93 19.59 30.78
CA ALA A 582 17.47 20.76 30.09
C ALA A 582 16.79 22.04 30.58
N SER A 583 17.57 23.05 30.95
CA SER A 583 17.04 24.38 31.30
C SER A 583 16.76 25.22 30.06
N ARG A 584 17.47 24.93 28.97
CA ARG A 584 17.32 25.63 27.68
C ARG A 584 17.46 24.65 26.52
N LEU A 585 16.55 24.78 25.54
CA LEU A 585 16.55 24.06 24.29
C LEU A 585 16.95 24.99 23.13
N ILE A 586 18.02 24.65 22.41
CA ILE A 586 18.52 25.42 21.26
C ILE A 586 18.11 24.70 19.98
N LEU A 587 17.42 25.39 19.08
CA LEU A 587 16.99 24.90 17.78
C LEU A 587 17.45 25.81 16.66
N GLY A 588 17.81 25.27 15.50
CA GLY A 588 18.08 26.05 14.30
C GLY A 588 16.78 26.55 13.64
N ALA A 589 16.83 27.69 12.96
CA ALA A 589 15.71 28.21 12.18
C ALA A 589 15.27 27.22 11.08
N PRO A 590 13.97 27.11 10.78
CA PRO A 590 13.47 26.16 9.78
C PRO A 590 13.86 26.59 8.37
N GLN A 591 14.56 25.72 7.65
CA GLN A 591 14.90 25.94 6.23
C GLN A 591 13.86 25.35 5.26
N ARG A 592 12.66 25.03 5.75
CA ARG A 592 11.61 24.39 4.94
C ARG A 592 10.76 25.44 4.23
N ASN A 593 10.44 25.20 2.94
CA ASN A 593 9.53 26.06 2.16
C ASN A 593 8.10 26.03 2.74
N ALA A 594 7.32 27.10 2.52
CA ALA A 594 5.96 27.26 3.04
C ALA A 594 5.03 26.06 2.73
N LEU A 595 5.14 25.46 1.56
CA LEU A 595 4.36 24.28 1.15
C LEU A 595 4.68 23.04 2.02
N VAL A 596 5.94 22.84 2.39
CA VAL A 596 6.39 21.72 3.22
C VAL A 596 5.95 21.89 4.67
N ASN A 597 5.98 23.14 5.17
CA ASN A 597 5.45 23.46 6.49
C ASN A 597 3.94 23.24 6.58
N MET A 598 3.19 23.49 5.50
CA MET A 598 1.76 23.25 5.44
C MET A 598 1.43 21.75 5.45
N LEU A 599 2.25 20.89 4.81
CA LEU A 599 2.01 19.46 4.67
C LEU A 599 2.54 18.62 5.85
N ARG A 600 3.60 19.07 6.56
CA ARG A 600 4.25 18.31 7.63
C ARG A 600 4.28 18.98 8.99
N GLY A 601 3.74 20.19 9.09
CA GLY A 601 3.80 21.03 10.29
C GLY A 601 5.17 21.69 10.50
N ASN A 602 5.18 22.72 11.34
CA ASN A 602 6.39 23.43 11.73
C ASN A 602 6.97 22.79 13.00
N ILE A 603 8.16 22.20 12.90
CA ILE A 603 8.82 21.51 14.04
C ILE A 603 8.95 22.46 15.24
N ILE A 604 9.32 23.73 15.02
CA ILE A 604 9.46 24.71 16.09
C ILE A 604 8.12 24.94 16.79
N ARG A 605 7.04 25.08 16.03
CA ARG A 605 5.71 25.24 16.60
C ARG A 605 5.27 24.00 17.38
N ASN A 606 5.46 22.82 16.81
CA ASN A 606 5.09 21.57 17.48
C ASN A 606 5.88 21.37 18.78
N VAL A 607 7.18 21.70 18.78
CA VAL A 607 8.00 21.67 19.99
C VAL A 607 7.52 22.73 21.00
N SER A 608 7.27 23.96 20.55
CA SER A 608 6.79 25.05 21.40
C SER A 608 5.45 24.73 22.07
N ASP A 609 4.54 24.06 21.35
CA ASP A 609 3.19 23.74 21.84
C ASP A 609 3.20 22.61 22.90
N THR A 610 4.28 21.82 22.97
CA THR A 610 4.38 20.64 23.87
C THR A 610 5.56 20.72 24.86
N LEU A 611 6.41 21.74 24.75
CA LEU A 611 7.58 21.90 25.64
C LEU A 611 7.12 22.29 27.06
N PRO A 612 7.63 21.67 28.12
CA PRO A 612 7.38 22.09 29.50
C PRO A 612 7.73 23.57 29.75
N GLU A 613 6.93 24.27 30.55
CA GLU A 613 7.10 25.71 30.83
C GLU A 613 8.45 26.05 31.47
N GLU A 614 9.08 25.09 32.14
CA GLU A 614 10.38 25.26 32.80
C GLU A 614 11.56 25.25 31.80
N ILE A 615 11.36 24.84 30.58
CA ILE A 615 12.42 24.75 29.56
C ILE A 615 12.30 25.91 28.57
N HIS A 616 13.27 26.81 28.59
CA HIS A 616 13.30 27.95 27.68
C HIS A 616 13.76 27.56 26.28
N MET A 617 12.93 27.78 25.25
CA MET A 617 13.28 27.50 23.87
C MET A 617 13.97 28.72 23.22
N LEU A 618 15.13 28.49 22.63
CA LEU A 618 15.88 29.48 21.85
C LEU A 618 15.98 29.00 20.40
N VAL A 619 15.52 29.83 19.47
CA VAL A 619 15.62 29.56 18.03
C VAL A 619 16.71 30.45 17.45
N TYR A 620 17.80 29.81 16.98
CA TYR A 620 18.93 30.52 16.38
C TYR A 620 18.84 30.46 14.84
N ALA A 621 18.99 31.61 14.16
CA ALA A 621 18.80 31.76 12.72
C ALA A 621 20.12 31.89 11.94
#